data_8626666aef08bba12240e91ff5599864
#
_entry.id   8626666aef08bba12240e91ff5599864
#
_cell.length_a   1.000
_cell.length_b   1.000
_cell.length_c   1.000
_cell.angle_alpha   90.00
_cell.angle_beta   90.00
_cell.angle_gamma   90.00
#
_symmetry.space_group_name_H-M   'P 1'
#
loop_
_entity.id
_entity.type
_entity.pdbx_description
1 polymer ?
#
loop_
_entity_poly.entity_id
_entity_poly.type
_entity_poly.pdbx_seq_one_letter_code
_entity_poly.pdbx_strand_id
1 'polypeptide(L)'
;KVDGILADFGVSSHQLDSKERGFSTRFDGPLDMRMDTKQNLTAASIINKYSIDDLTNLFKKHGELRSSKQLAEVIGVHRSIAPISSTGELIKVVEKRIPNRYLNKTLARIFQSLRIEVNQELDVIKDFLYQTPDSLSKGGRLVCISYHSLEDRLVKRFIRDGKFDGEV
;
A
#
# COMPACT_ATOMS: atom_id res chain seq x y z
N LYS A 1 -11.16 26.94 -11.93
CA LYS A 1 -10.41 25.99 -12.78
C LYS A 1 -8.94 26.40 -12.84
N VAL A 2 -8.04 25.42 -13.01
CA VAL A 2 -6.60 25.62 -13.07
C VAL A 2 -6.05 25.12 -14.43
N ASP A 3 -4.90 25.62 -14.82
CA ASP A 3 -4.29 25.25 -16.10
C ASP A 3 -3.38 23.99 -16.00
N GLY A 4 -3.06 23.58 -14.80
CA GLY A 4 -2.27 22.37 -14.56
C GLY A 4 -2.50 21.78 -13.20
N ILE A 5 -2.44 20.44 -13.13
CA ILE A 5 -2.47 19.66 -11.89
C ILE A 5 -1.28 18.68 -11.93
N LEU A 6 -0.45 18.70 -10.89
CA LEU A 6 0.61 17.73 -10.68
C LEU A 6 0.28 16.90 -9.42
N ALA A 7 0.23 15.59 -9.56
CA ALA A 7 0.04 14.65 -8.47
C ALA A 7 1.23 13.69 -8.37
N ASP A 8 1.88 13.68 -7.21
CA ASP A 8 2.95 12.75 -6.86
C ASP A 8 2.41 11.76 -5.83
N PHE A 9 2.10 10.54 -6.28
CA PHE A 9 1.41 9.54 -5.46
C PHE A 9 2.38 8.82 -4.51
N GLY A 10 1.80 8.25 -3.46
CA GLY A 10 2.51 7.40 -2.53
C GLY A 10 3.12 8.13 -1.34
N VAL A 11 4.12 7.48 -0.75
CA VAL A 11 4.77 7.92 0.48
C VAL A 11 5.92 8.88 0.20
N SER A 12 6.08 9.91 1.05
CA SER A 12 7.19 10.85 0.96
C SER A 12 8.49 10.28 1.54
N SER A 13 9.64 10.84 1.12
CA SER A 13 10.95 10.50 1.70
C SER A 13 10.96 10.72 3.22
N HIS A 14 10.36 11.81 3.70
CA HIS A 14 10.24 12.09 5.12
C HIS A 14 9.51 10.96 5.88
N GLN A 15 8.42 10.44 5.34
CA GLN A 15 7.69 9.32 5.94
C GLN A 15 8.52 8.03 5.95
N LEU A 16 9.29 7.76 4.88
CA LEU A 16 10.17 6.60 4.79
C LEU A 16 11.38 6.68 5.75
N ASP A 17 11.88 7.87 5.99
CA ASP A 17 13.06 8.08 6.84
C ASP A 17 12.69 8.17 8.34
N SER A 18 11.42 8.39 8.66
CA SER A 18 10.92 8.45 10.05
C SER A 18 10.56 7.06 10.55
N LYS A 19 11.43 6.44 11.35
CA LYS A 19 11.23 5.08 11.89
C LYS A 19 9.91 4.91 12.67
N GLU A 20 9.47 5.97 13.35
CA GLU A 20 8.23 6.00 14.16
C GLU A 20 6.95 5.85 13.31
N ARG A 21 7.06 6.05 12.01
CA ARG A 21 5.93 5.98 11.08
C ARG A 21 5.71 4.57 10.51
N GLY A 22 6.72 3.69 10.57
CA GLY A 22 6.61 2.29 10.18
C GLY A 22 6.49 2.01 8.67
N PHE A 23 6.86 2.95 7.81
CA PHE A 23 6.79 2.78 6.34
C PHE A 23 7.95 2.00 5.74
N SER A 24 9.11 2.00 6.40
CA SER A 24 10.35 1.47 5.84
C SER A 24 10.71 0.10 6.41
N THR A 25 11.25 -0.76 5.56
CA THR A 25 11.86 -2.03 5.97
C THR A 25 13.27 -1.86 6.55
N ARG A 26 13.86 -0.67 6.46
CA ARG A 26 15.23 -0.38 6.90
C ARG A 26 15.36 -0.16 8.41
N PHE A 27 14.27 0.25 9.06
CA PHE A 27 14.25 0.60 10.47
C PHE A 27 13.24 -0.25 11.22
N ASP A 28 13.57 -0.62 12.45
CA ASP A 28 12.59 -1.19 13.37
C ASP A 28 11.83 -0.05 14.07
N GLY A 29 10.53 -0.07 13.95
CA GLY A 29 9.62 0.92 14.51
C GLY A 29 8.20 0.38 14.61
N PRO A 30 7.26 1.16 15.18
CA PRO A 30 5.87 0.76 15.27
C PRO A 30 5.29 0.36 13.91
N LEU A 31 4.52 -0.70 13.85
CA LEU A 31 3.84 -1.17 12.64
C LEU A 31 2.58 -0.32 12.38
N ASP A 32 2.79 0.96 12.04
CA ASP A 32 1.73 1.97 11.92
C ASP A 32 1.28 2.18 10.46
N MET A 33 2.10 2.78 9.63
CA MET A 33 1.90 3.09 8.21
C MET A 33 0.77 4.09 7.90
N ARG A 34 0.18 4.77 8.88
CA ARG A 34 -0.84 5.80 8.62
C ARG A 34 -0.21 7.06 8.05
N MET A 35 -0.71 7.56 6.93
CA MET A 35 -0.38 8.88 6.41
C MET A 35 -1.07 9.97 7.24
N ASP A 36 -2.36 9.81 7.49
CA ASP A 36 -3.13 10.61 8.47
C ASP A 36 -3.15 9.90 9.82
N THR A 37 -2.44 10.44 10.80
CA THR A 37 -2.34 9.87 12.15
C THR A 37 -3.64 9.94 12.96
N LYS A 38 -4.66 10.67 12.47
CA LYS A 38 -5.97 10.74 13.11
C LYS A 38 -6.85 9.52 12.81
N GLN A 39 -6.56 8.77 11.75
CA GLN A 39 -7.32 7.56 11.45
C GLN A 39 -6.97 6.42 12.41
N ASN A 40 -7.90 5.46 12.56
CA ASN A 40 -7.75 4.38 13.55
C ASN A 40 -7.03 3.15 13.00
N LEU A 41 -7.15 2.86 11.69
CA LEU A 41 -6.59 1.66 11.09
C LEU A 41 -5.07 1.78 10.95
N THR A 42 -4.34 0.87 11.56
CA THR A 42 -2.87 0.75 11.46
C THR A 42 -2.49 -0.57 10.79
N ALA A 43 -1.26 -0.67 10.29
CA ALA A 43 -0.73 -1.92 9.78
C ALA A 43 -0.71 -3.03 10.84
N ALA A 44 -0.44 -2.70 12.11
CA ALA A 44 -0.54 -3.64 13.23
C ALA A 44 -1.97 -4.17 13.38
N SER A 45 -2.99 -3.32 13.25
CA SER A 45 -4.39 -3.75 13.31
C SER A 45 -4.72 -4.75 12.20
N ILE A 46 -4.25 -4.50 10.98
CA ILE A 46 -4.44 -5.41 9.84
C ILE A 46 -3.77 -6.76 10.12
N ILE A 47 -2.49 -6.75 10.46
CA ILE A 47 -1.70 -7.97 10.70
C ILE A 47 -2.29 -8.82 11.82
N ASN A 48 -2.75 -8.21 12.90
CA ASN A 48 -3.23 -8.95 14.08
C ASN A 48 -4.71 -9.31 14.04
N LYS A 49 -5.55 -8.58 13.28
CA LYS A 49 -7.02 -8.74 13.33
C LYS A 49 -7.65 -9.31 12.07
N TYR A 50 -7.07 -9.09 10.89
CA TYR A 50 -7.61 -9.62 9.64
C TYR A 50 -7.59 -11.16 9.65
N SER A 51 -8.58 -11.80 9.03
CA SER A 51 -8.57 -13.24 8.81
C SER A 51 -7.38 -13.65 7.92
N ILE A 52 -7.01 -14.93 7.94
CA ILE A 52 -5.95 -15.45 7.04
C ILE A 52 -6.35 -15.26 5.58
N ASP A 53 -7.63 -15.43 5.27
CA ASP A 53 -8.15 -15.23 3.91
C ASP A 53 -8.08 -13.76 3.49
N ASP A 54 -8.44 -12.83 4.38
CA ASP A 54 -8.32 -11.39 4.10
C ASP A 54 -6.86 -10.96 3.90
N LEU A 55 -5.93 -11.45 4.73
CA LEU A 55 -4.50 -11.20 4.55
C LEU A 55 -3.99 -11.80 3.23
N THR A 56 -4.43 -13.01 2.89
CA THR A 56 -4.08 -13.65 1.61
C THR A 56 -4.54 -12.79 0.44
N ASN A 57 -5.79 -12.35 0.46
CA ASN A 57 -6.35 -11.49 -0.58
C ASN A 57 -5.63 -10.14 -0.66
N LEU A 58 -5.33 -9.53 0.48
CA LEU A 58 -4.60 -8.28 0.56
C LEU A 58 -3.21 -8.39 -0.09
N PHE A 59 -2.43 -9.40 0.30
CA PHE A 59 -1.10 -9.62 -0.25
C PHE A 59 -1.14 -9.98 -1.74
N LYS A 60 -2.16 -10.70 -2.18
CA LYS A 60 -2.36 -11.03 -3.59
C LYS A 60 -2.76 -9.80 -4.40
N LYS A 61 -3.74 -9.03 -3.93
CA LYS A 61 -4.32 -7.88 -4.64
C LYS A 61 -3.38 -6.67 -4.65
N HIS A 62 -2.84 -6.29 -3.51
CA HIS A 62 -2.03 -5.07 -3.35
C HIS A 62 -0.52 -5.32 -3.38
N GLY A 63 -0.08 -6.52 -3.05
CA GLY A 63 1.32 -6.91 -3.13
C GLY A 63 1.70 -7.67 -4.41
N GLU A 64 0.71 -8.15 -5.16
CA GLU A 64 0.92 -9.03 -6.33
C GLU A 64 1.84 -10.23 -5.99
N LEU A 65 1.69 -10.78 -4.78
CA LEU A 65 2.54 -11.84 -4.24
C LEU A 65 1.96 -13.22 -4.56
N ARG A 66 2.76 -14.08 -5.16
CA ARG A 66 2.38 -15.49 -5.43
C ARG A 66 2.30 -16.33 -4.15
N SER A 67 3.15 -16.02 -3.16
CA SER A 67 3.22 -16.70 -1.86
C SER A 67 2.27 -16.11 -0.80
N SER A 68 1.24 -15.36 -1.20
CA SER A 68 0.34 -14.63 -0.29
C SER A 68 -0.27 -15.52 0.79
N LYS A 69 -0.73 -16.72 0.44
CA LYS A 69 -1.33 -17.66 1.40
C LYS A 69 -0.31 -18.14 2.45
N GLN A 70 0.89 -18.53 2.01
CA GLN A 70 1.95 -18.99 2.93
C GLN A 70 2.38 -17.90 3.90
N LEU A 71 2.47 -16.65 3.42
CA LEU A 71 2.80 -15.49 4.26
C LEU A 71 1.68 -15.19 5.26
N ALA A 72 0.42 -15.23 4.85
CA ALA A 72 -0.71 -15.04 5.74
C ALA A 72 -0.79 -16.14 6.82
N GLU A 73 -0.54 -17.39 6.46
CA GLU A 73 -0.54 -18.51 7.39
C GLU A 73 0.56 -18.39 8.46
N VAL A 74 1.80 -18.03 8.08
CA VAL A 74 2.88 -17.86 9.04
C VAL A 74 2.62 -16.70 10.00
N ILE A 75 2.04 -15.61 9.51
CA ILE A 75 1.57 -14.49 10.35
C ILE A 75 0.49 -14.97 11.31
N GLY A 76 -0.49 -15.74 10.82
CA GLY A 76 -1.58 -16.31 11.61
C GLY A 76 -1.07 -17.18 12.75
N VAL A 77 -0.10 -18.05 12.49
CA VAL A 77 0.53 -18.90 13.52
C VAL A 77 1.25 -18.04 14.57
N HIS A 78 2.07 -17.08 14.12
CA HIS A 78 2.85 -16.26 15.07
C HIS A 78 1.95 -15.41 15.98
N ARG A 79 0.97 -14.71 15.42
CA ARG A 79 0.08 -13.83 16.20
C ARG A 79 -0.82 -14.57 17.18
N SER A 80 -1.03 -15.89 17.01
CA SER A 80 -1.75 -16.71 17.98
C SER A 80 -0.95 -16.92 19.27
N ILE A 81 0.36 -16.71 19.24
CA ILE A 81 1.28 -16.81 20.39
C ILE A 81 1.52 -15.41 20.97
N ALA A 82 1.88 -14.45 20.14
CA ALA A 82 2.15 -13.08 20.54
C ALA A 82 1.79 -12.10 19.39
N PRO A 83 1.18 -10.93 19.69
CA PRO A 83 0.87 -9.93 18.68
C PRO A 83 2.16 -9.40 18.02
N ILE A 84 2.04 -9.02 16.73
CA ILE A 84 3.11 -8.40 15.96
C ILE A 84 2.89 -6.89 16.03
N SER A 85 3.83 -6.16 16.63
CA SER A 85 3.68 -4.72 16.93
C SER A 85 4.69 -3.83 16.23
N SER A 86 5.80 -4.40 15.75
CA SER A 86 6.86 -3.64 15.07
C SER A 86 7.14 -4.16 13.65
N THR A 87 7.76 -3.30 12.84
CA THR A 87 8.20 -3.66 11.50
C THR A 87 9.25 -4.76 11.52
N GLY A 88 10.17 -4.71 12.48
CA GLY A 88 11.20 -5.73 12.67
C GLY A 88 10.63 -7.09 13.06
N GLU A 89 9.61 -7.14 13.92
CA GLU A 89 8.89 -8.36 14.27
C GLU A 89 8.20 -8.98 13.05
N LEU A 90 7.50 -8.17 12.25
CA LEU A 90 6.87 -8.64 11.01
C LEU A 90 7.91 -9.24 10.06
N ILE A 91 9.03 -8.55 9.84
CA ILE A 91 10.11 -9.05 8.98
C ILE A 91 10.61 -10.40 9.47
N LYS A 92 10.93 -10.55 10.76
CA LYS A 92 11.40 -11.82 11.35
C LYS A 92 10.40 -12.96 11.18
N VAL A 93 9.10 -12.67 11.21
CA VAL A 93 8.05 -13.68 11.03
C VAL A 93 8.01 -14.18 9.60
N VAL A 94 8.09 -13.27 8.61
CA VAL A 94 7.90 -13.63 7.18
C VAL A 94 9.18 -14.05 6.48
N GLU A 95 10.35 -13.55 6.90
CA GLU A 95 11.63 -13.80 6.21
C GLU A 95 11.97 -15.28 6.09
N LYS A 96 11.59 -16.10 7.06
CA LYS A 96 11.83 -17.56 7.06
C LYS A 96 11.09 -18.29 5.91
N ARG A 97 10.10 -17.67 5.32
CA ARG A 97 9.31 -18.20 4.20
C ARG A 97 9.67 -17.60 2.85
N ILE A 98 10.66 -16.70 2.83
CA ILE A 98 11.07 -15.98 1.63
C ILE A 98 12.52 -16.37 1.30
N PRO A 99 12.81 -16.91 0.09
CA PRO A 99 14.19 -17.15 -0.33
C PRO A 99 15.02 -15.86 -0.33
N ASN A 100 16.27 -15.91 0.16
CA ASN A 100 17.13 -14.74 0.34
C ASN A 100 17.22 -13.85 -0.92
N ARG A 101 17.31 -14.47 -2.10
CA ARG A 101 17.38 -13.75 -3.39
C ARG A 101 16.17 -12.88 -3.68
N TYR A 102 15.03 -13.14 -3.04
CA TYR A 102 13.77 -12.39 -3.23
C TYR A 102 13.37 -11.58 -1.99
N LEU A 103 14.15 -11.63 -0.90
CA LEU A 103 13.76 -11.11 0.40
C LEU A 103 13.36 -9.62 0.32
N ASN A 104 14.26 -8.77 -0.12
CA ASN A 104 14.01 -7.32 -0.18
C ASN A 104 12.80 -6.96 -1.06
N LYS A 105 12.70 -7.61 -2.22
CA LYS A 105 11.57 -7.37 -3.15
C LYS A 105 10.25 -7.82 -2.55
N THR A 106 10.22 -8.95 -1.87
CA THR A 106 9.00 -9.48 -1.25
C THR A 106 8.60 -8.65 -0.05
N LEU A 107 9.55 -8.25 0.81
CA LEU A 107 9.29 -7.35 1.93
C LEU A 107 8.73 -5.99 1.47
N ALA A 108 9.31 -5.40 0.43
CA ALA A 108 8.80 -4.17 -0.15
C ALA A 108 7.34 -4.30 -0.60
N ARG A 109 6.95 -5.42 -1.19
CA ARG A 109 5.57 -5.70 -1.62
C ARG A 109 4.61 -5.98 -0.46
N ILE A 110 5.07 -6.64 0.60
CA ILE A 110 4.29 -6.81 1.83
C ILE A 110 3.99 -5.44 2.44
N PHE A 111 5.00 -4.60 2.60
CA PHE A 111 4.85 -3.25 3.14
C PHE A 111 3.97 -2.37 2.25
N GLN A 112 4.14 -2.44 0.93
CA GLN A 112 3.27 -1.76 -0.03
C GLN A 112 1.80 -2.19 0.15
N SER A 113 1.52 -3.48 0.28
CA SER A 113 0.16 -3.98 0.42
C SER A 113 -0.51 -3.49 1.71
N LEU A 114 0.21 -3.48 2.82
CA LEU A 114 -0.27 -2.94 4.09
C LEU A 114 -0.52 -1.44 4.01
N ARG A 115 0.42 -0.69 3.43
CA ARG A 115 0.33 0.76 3.27
C ARG A 115 -0.88 1.15 2.42
N ILE A 116 -1.10 0.49 1.29
CA ILE A 116 -2.27 0.72 0.42
C ILE A 116 -3.57 0.50 1.19
N GLU A 117 -3.66 -0.59 1.95
CA GLU A 117 -4.85 -0.91 2.75
C GLU A 117 -5.08 0.10 3.87
N VAL A 118 -4.05 0.41 4.66
CA VAL A 118 -4.15 1.39 5.75
C VAL A 118 -4.65 2.74 5.26
N ASN A 119 -4.13 3.21 4.13
CA ASN A 119 -4.38 4.57 3.63
C ASN A 119 -5.43 4.61 2.52
N GLN A 120 -6.00 3.47 2.11
CA GLN A 120 -6.94 3.36 1.00
C GLN A 120 -6.43 4.06 -0.26
N GLU A 121 -5.14 3.90 -0.56
CA GLU A 121 -4.42 4.70 -1.55
C GLU A 121 -5.04 4.61 -2.95
N LEU A 122 -5.49 3.42 -3.37
CA LEU A 122 -6.07 3.24 -4.71
C LEU A 122 -7.43 3.93 -4.85
N ASP A 123 -8.25 3.91 -3.81
CA ASP A 123 -9.55 4.59 -3.82
C ASP A 123 -9.37 6.11 -3.79
N VAL A 124 -8.42 6.61 -3.02
CA VAL A 124 -8.04 8.03 -3.01
C VAL A 124 -7.56 8.50 -4.40
N ILE A 125 -6.77 7.68 -5.10
CA ILE A 125 -6.33 8.00 -6.48
C ILE A 125 -7.52 8.05 -7.43
N LYS A 126 -8.47 7.13 -7.35
CA LYS A 126 -9.68 7.13 -8.16
C LYS A 126 -10.50 8.41 -7.92
N ASP A 127 -10.77 8.73 -6.66
CA ASP A 127 -11.50 9.93 -6.28
C ASP A 127 -10.82 11.21 -6.77
N PHE A 128 -9.50 11.27 -6.66
CA PHE A 128 -8.70 12.37 -7.21
C PHE A 128 -8.86 12.48 -8.73
N LEU A 129 -8.69 11.38 -9.45
CA LEU A 129 -8.78 11.36 -10.92
C LEU A 129 -10.16 11.78 -11.42
N TYR A 130 -11.24 11.34 -10.78
CA TYR A 130 -12.60 11.73 -11.15
C TYR A 130 -12.88 13.22 -11.00
N GLN A 131 -12.19 13.91 -10.10
CA GLN A 131 -12.36 15.35 -9.87
C GLN A 131 -11.53 16.22 -10.84
N THR A 132 -10.52 15.64 -11.50
CA THR A 132 -9.59 16.40 -12.35
C THR A 132 -10.24 17.05 -13.58
N PRO A 133 -11.19 16.42 -14.32
CA PRO A 133 -11.82 17.05 -15.47
C PRO A 133 -12.59 18.33 -15.12
N ASP A 134 -13.26 18.32 -13.96
CA ASP A 134 -14.02 19.50 -13.50
C ASP A 134 -13.12 20.62 -12.99
N SER A 135 -11.94 20.27 -12.52
CA SER A 135 -10.96 21.22 -11.96
C SER A 135 -10.08 21.87 -13.02
N LEU A 136 -9.80 21.18 -14.13
CA LEU A 136 -8.96 21.69 -15.20
C LEU A 136 -9.70 22.64 -16.16
N SER A 137 -8.99 23.67 -16.60
CA SER A 137 -9.41 24.51 -17.73
C SER A 137 -9.31 23.74 -19.05
N LYS A 138 -10.04 24.17 -20.08
CA LYS A 138 -9.92 23.61 -21.42
C LYS A 138 -8.47 23.76 -21.91
N GLY A 139 -7.84 22.65 -22.31
CA GLY A 139 -6.44 22.62 -22.71
C GLY A 139 -5.45 22.51 -21.55
N GLY A 140 -5.94 22.45 -20.29
CA GLY A 140 -5.12 22.22 -19.10
C GLY A 140 -4.42 20.86 -19.10
N ARG A 141 -3.40 20.71 -18.27
CA ARG A 141 -2.57 19.50 -18.20
C ARG A 141 -2.69 18.80 -16.84
N LEU A 142 -2.88 17.48 -16.87
CA LEU A 142 -2.74 16.61 -15.72
C LEU A 142 -1.42 15.83 -15.83
N VAL A 143 -0.59 15.89 -14.79
CA VAL A 143 0.63 15.11 -14.65
C VAL A 143 0.54 14.27 -13.40
N CYS A 144 0.70 12.95 -13.53
CA CYS A 144 0.72 12.01 -12.39
C CYS A 144 2.06 11.29 -12.36
N ILE A 145 2.66 11.21 -11.16
CA ILE A 145 3.85 10.40 -10.90
C ILE A 145 3.42 9.19 -10.10
N SER A 146 3.68 7.99 -10.63
CA SER A 146 3.38 6.71 -9.99
C SER A 146 4.65 5.90 -9.75
N TYR A 147 4.68 5.13 -8.65
CA TYR A 147 5.86 4.38 -8.22
C TYR A 147 5.67 2.86 -8.31
N HIS A 148 4.45 2.40 -8.53
CA HIS A 148 4.16 0.97 -8.70
C HIS A 148 3.04 0.71 -9.71
N SER A 149 2.95 -0.54 -10.15
CA SER A 149 2.04 -0.98 -11.22
C SER A 149 0.56 -0.73 -10.95
N LEU A 150 0.13 -0.76 -9.69
CA LEU A 150 -1.29 -0.57 -9.33
C LEU A 150 -1.72 0.88 -9.54
N GLU A 151 -0.90 1.85 -9.12
CA GLU A 151 -1.12 3.28 -9.39
C GLU A 151 -1.09 3.57 -10.88
N ASP A 152 -0.07 3.08 -11.58
CA ASP A 152 0.13 3.29 -13.02
C ASP A 152 -1.08 2.77 -13.84
N ARG A 153 -1.59 1.60 -13.50
CA ARG A 153 -2.79 1.03 -14.15
C ARG A 153 -4.03 1.91 -14.00
N LEU A 154 -4.27 2.45 -12.80
CA LEU A 154 -5.41 3.34 -12.56
C LEU A 154 -5.31 4.62 -13.41
N VAL A 155 -4.16 5.27 -13.41
CA VAL A 155 -3.92 6.49 -14.20
C VAL A 155 -4.08 6.23 -15.69
N LYS A 156 -3.45 5.17 -16.22
CA LYS A 156 -3.53 4.82 -17.65
C LYS A 156 -4.95 4.49 -18.09
N ARG A 157 -5.69 3.72 -17.31
CA ARG A 157 -7.08 3.38 -17.61
C ARG A 157 -7.97 4.61 -17.61
N PHE A 158 -7.84 5.46 -16.60
CA PHE A 158 -8.62 6.69 -16.54
C PHE A 158 -8.32 7.64 -17.71
N ILE A 159 -7.05 7.84 -18.07
CA ILE A 159 -6.67 8.69 -19.20
C ILE A 159 -7.21 8.13 -20.53
N ARG A 160 -7.18 6.81 -20.70
CA ARG A 160 -7.64 6.15 -21.92
C ARG A 160 -9.17 6.09 -22.04
N ASP A 161 -9.84 5.67 -20.96
CA ASP A 161 -11.24 5.24 -20.99
C ASP A 161 -12.17 6.16 -20.19
N GLY A 162 -11.64 7.07 -19.37
CA GLY A 162 -12.40 7.93 -18.46
C GLY A 162 -13.03 7.17 -17.26
N LYS A 163 -12.70 5.91 -17.10
CA LYS A 163 -13.24 5.02 -16.05
C LYS A 163 -12.24 3.94 -15.67
N PHE A 164 -12.58 3.21 -14.59
CA PHE A 164 -11.82 2.04 -14.11
C PHE A 164 -12.54 0.73 -14.46
N ASP A 165 -11.80 -0.40 -14.44
CA ASP A 165 -12.37 -1.72 -14.73
C ASP A 165 -13.51 -2.06 -13.76
N GLY A 166 -14.62 -2.62 -14.29
CA GLY A 166 -15.78 -3.04 -13.52
C GLY A 166 -16.77 -1.92 -13.18
N GLU A 167 -16.51 -0.70 -13.63
CA GLU A 167 -17.44 0.42 -13.50
C GLU A 167 -18.30 0.53 -14.77
N VAL A 168 -19.61 0.50 -14.57
CA VAL A 168 -20.60 0.67 -15.64
C VAL A 168 -20.98 2.12 -15.79
#